data_3d472efeab40cb138fd1b78e0fbc38b2
#
_entry.id   3d472efeab40cb138fd1b78e0fbc38b2
#
_cell.length_a   1.000
_cell.length_b   1.000
_cell.length_c   1.000
_cell.angle_alpha   90.00
_cell.angle_beta   90.00
_cell.angle_gamma   90.00
#
_symmetry.space_group_name_H-M   'P 1'
#
loop_
_entity.id
_entity.type
_entity.pdbx_description
1 polymer ?
#
loop_
_entity_poly.entity_id
_entity_poly.type
_entity_poly.pdbx_seq_one_letter_code
_entity_poly.pdbx_strand_id
1 'polypeptide(L)'
;KDFQTEDDFFAYLSKSAVFTAEREGKSYYFYPIAANEYMSQKTIEAYSLSGEKINLTPREADFKNHRSYQYQDLTTRGTVEFRSVCTQPFDKTFASAAFHLGILENLENVKAYLQDAPFFQEEGRDYKALRRKFSKKELSASEREHIYEFTKSLLQLARAGLLARQLGEEAYLPTL
;
A
#
# COMPACT_ATOMS: atom_id res chain seq x y z
N LYS A 1 3.03 -7.49 3.23
CA LYS A 1 2.73 -8.85 3.71
C LYS A 1 2.21 -9.64 2.53
N ASP A 2 2.77 -10.81 2.28
CA ASP A 2 2.35 -11.67 1.17
C ASP A 2 1.13 -12.48 1.63
N PHE A 3 -0.01 -12.23 1.05
CA PHE A 3 -1.23 -13.02 1.26
C PHE A 3 -1.26 -14.15 0.23
N GLN A 4 -1.49 -15.37 0.68
CA GLN A 4 -1.58 -16.53 -0.20
C GLN A 4 -3.04 -16.87 -0.52
N THR A 5 -3.95 -16.47 0.36
CA THR A 5 -5.38 -16.74 0.26
C THR A 5 -6.22 -15.51 0.61
N GLU A 6 -7.49 -15.52 0.24
CA GLU A 6 -8.46 -14.50 0.70
C GLU A 6 -8.59 -14.50 2.22
N ASP A 7 -8.53 -15.67 2.85
CA ASP A 7 -8.63 -15.79 4.31
C ASP A 7 -7.45 -15.11 5.01
N ASP A 8 -6.23 -15.17 4.47
CA ASP A 8 -5.07 -14.44 4.98
C ASP A 8 -5.31 -12.93 4.93
N PHE A 9 -5.93 -12.46 3.85
CA PHE A 9 -6.26 -11.05 3.69
C PHE A 9 -7.36 -10.61 4.67
N PHE A 10 -8.41 -11.40 4.85
CA PHE A 10 -9.45 -11.12 5.84
C PHE A 10 -8.93 -11.17 7.27
N ALA A 11 -8.06 -12.15 7.60
CA ALA A 11 -7.41 -12.22 8.90
C ALA A 11 -6.51 -11.00 9.18
N TYR A 12 -5.86 -10.46 8.15
CA TYR A 12 -5.12 -9.21 8.25
C TYR A 12 -6.05 -8.01 8.49
N LEU A 13 -7.13 -7.89 7.71
CA LEU A 13 -8.10 -6.79 7.85
C LEU A 13 -8.76 -6.79 9.22
N SER A 14 -9.07 -7.96 9.78
CA SER A 14 -9.69 -8.08 11.10
C SER A 14 -8.81 -7.56 12.24
N LYS A 15 -7.49 -7.53 12.03
CA LYS A 15 -6.50 -6.99 12.98
C LYS A 15 -6.15 -5.53 12.71
N SER A 16 -6.64 -4.93 11.62
CA SER A 16 -6.36 -3.54 11.34
C SER A 16 -7.17 -2.61 12.27
N ALA A 17 -6.62 -1.42 12.52
CA ALA A 17 -7.15 -0.53 13.54
C ALA A 17 -8.33 0.31 13.06
N VAL A 18 -9.43 0.30 13.80
CA VAL A 18 -10.51 1.29 13.73
C VAL A 18 -10.19 2.39 14.72
N PHE A 19 -10.24 3.65 14.33
CA PHE A 19 -9.91 4.79 15.17
C PHE A 19 -10.77 6.04 14.92
N THR A 20 -11.79 5.90 14.04
CA THR A 20 -12.76 6.95 13.77
C THR A 20 -14.15 6.36 13.64
N ALA A 21 -15.17 7.16 13.97
CA ALA A 21 -16.55 6.87 13.69
C ALA A 21 -17.30 8.18 13.40
N GLU A 22 -18.35 8.11 12.61
CA GLU A 22 -19.21 9.25 12.29
C GLU A 22 -20.52 9.17 13.08
N ARG A 23 -20.93 10.28 13.67
CA ARG A 23 -22.22 10.45 14.34
C ARG A 23 -22.80 11.80 13.95
N GLU A 24 -24.03 11.80 13.41
CA GLU A 24 -24.74 13.02 13.03
C GLU A 24 -23.93 13.97 12.13
N GLY A 25 -23.18 13.38 11.17
CA GLY A 25 -22.34 14.14 10.25
C GLY A 25 -21.04 14.70 10.85
N LYS A 26 -20.72 14.36 12.12
CA LYS A 26 -19.46 14.72 12.77
C LYS A 26 -18.55 13.50 12.89
N SER A 27 -17.25 13.70 12.62
CA SER A 27 -16.23 12.68 12.83
C SER A 27 -15.66 12.76 14.25
N TYR A 28 -15.59 11.61 14.88
CA TYR A 28 -14.99 11.42 16.20
C TYR A 28 -13.82 10.46 16.12
N TYR A 29 -12.79 10.73 16.87
CA TYR A 29 -11.53 10.00 16.89
C TYR A 29 -11.32 9.36 18.27
N PHE A 30 -10.73 8.19 18.28
CA PHE A 30 -10.42 7.45 19.50
C PHE A 30 -9.12 6.66 19.36
N TYR A 31 -8.63 6.09 20.46
CA TYR A 31 -7.45 5.26 20.43
C TYR A 31 -7.70 4.03 19.53
N PRO A 32 -6.76 3.66 18.63
CA PRO A 32 -6.95 2.58 17.69
C PRO A 32 -7.31 1.25 18.35
N ILE A 33 -8.41 0.64 17.89
CA ILE A 33 -8.93 -0.65 18.35
C ILE A 33 -8.92 -1.61 17.16
N ALA A 34 -8.48 -2.87 17.36
CA ALA A 34 -8.52 -3.87 16.29
C ALA A 34 -9.97 -4.13 15.84
N ALA A 35 -10.17 -4.30 14.54
CA ALA A 35 -11.51 -4.42 13.96
C ALA A 35 -12.32 -5.60 14.56
N ASN A 36 -11.66 -6.74 14.81
CA ASN A 36 -12.28 -7.90 15.45
C ASN A 36 -12.65 -7.68 16.94
N GLU A 37 -12.07 -6.66 17.58
CA GLU A 37 -12.34 -6.31 18.96
C GLU A 37 -13.30 -5.13 19.10
N TYR A 38 -13.47 -4.36 18.00
CA TYR A 38 -14.24 -3.11 18.02
C TYR A 38 -15.68 -3.32 18.46
N MET A 39 -16.38 -4.31 17.88
CA MET A 39 -17.79 -4.57 18.20
C MET A 39 -18.02 -5.17 19.59
N SER A 40 -16.99 -5.67 20.27
CA SER A 40 -17.08 -6.16 21.64
C SER A 40 -17.03 -5.06 22.68
N GLN A 41 -16.63 -3.83 22.29
CA GLN A 41 -16.60 -2.70 23.18
C GLN A 41 -18.02 -2.22 23.51
N LYS A 42 -18.34 -2.02 24.78
CA LYS A 42 -19.64 -1.44 25.19
C LYS A 42 -19.71 0.04 24.84
N THR A 43 -18.68 0.77 25.16
CA THR A 43 -18.52 2.20 24.88
C THR A 43 -17.05 2.53 24.67
N ILE A 44 -16.78 3.54 23.85
CA ILE A 44 -15.45 4.03 23.50
C ILE A 44 -15.44 5.54 23.77
N GLU A 45 -14.50 6.02 24.61
CA GLU A 45 -14.27 7.47 24.73
C GLU A 45 -13.69 8.00 23.40
N ALA A 46 -14.33 9.00 22.84
CA ALA A 46 -13.93 9.60 21.58
C ALA A 46 -14.05 11.13 21.65
N TYR A 47 -13.35 11.82 20.76
CA TYR A 47 -13.32 13.27 20.70
C TYR A 47 -13.38 13.78 19.27
N SER A 48 -14.07 14.90 19.07
CA SER A 48 -14.07 15.62 17.81
C SER A 48 -12.77 16.40 17.59
N LEU A 49 -12.55 16.93 16.40
CA LEU A 49 -11.42 17.84 16.15
C LEU A 49 -11.46 19.12 16.98
N SER A 50 -12.64 19.53 17.48
CA SER A 50 -12.80 20.67 18.40
C SER A 50 -12.55 20.30 19.87
N GLY A 51 -12.24 19.02 20.17
CA GLY A 51 -11.99 18.54 21.53
C GLY A 51 -13.25 18.16 22.33
N GLU A 52 -14.44 18.16 21.70
CA GLU A 52 -15.66 17.65 22.32
C GLU A 52 -15.50 16.15 22.60
N LYS A 53 -15.71 15.74 23.86
CA LYS A 53 -15.65 14.34 24.27
C LYS A 53 -17.03 13.70 24.29
N ILE A 54 -17.12 12.48 23.77
CA ILE A 54 -18.34 11.67 23.82
C ILE A 54 -18.02 10.21 24.13
N ASN A 55 -19.03 9.47 24.58
CA ASN A 55 -18.98 8.02 24.67
C ASN A 55 -19.71 7.42 23.47
N LEU A 56 -18.94 6.77 22.58
CA LEU A 56 -19.46 6.09 21.39
C LEU A 56 -19.85 4.65 21.70
N THR A 57 -20.99 4.22 21.21
CA THR A 57 -21.32 2.80 21.07
C THR A 57 -20.92 2.34 19.68
N PRO A 58 -20.11 1.27 19.51
CA PRO A 58 -19.75 0.70 18.23
C PRO A 58 -20.97 0.34 17.37
N ARG A 59 -20.86 0.52 16.06
CA ARG A 59 -21.88 0.16 15.07
C ARG A 59 -21.22 -0.49 13.86
N GLU A 60 -21.87 -1.41 13.21
CA GLU A 60 -21.39 -2.01 11.95
C GLU A 60 -21.11 -0.95 10.86
N ALA A 61 -21.92 0.12 10.83
CA ALA A 61 -21.73 1.22 9.89
C ALA A 61 -20.35 1.91 10.04
N ASP A 62 -19.69 1.80 11.19
CA ASP A 62 -18.37 2.40 11.43
C ASP A 62 -17.29 1.73 10.59
N PHE A 63 -17.50 0.48 10.14
CA PHE A 63 -16.60 -0.22 9.22
C PHE A 63 -16.69 0.28 7.77
N LYS A 64 -17.66 1.10 7.44
CA LYS A 64 -17.85 1.59 6.07
C LYS A 64 -16.60 2.27 5.50
N ASN A 65 -15.87 2.99 6.34
CA ASN A 65 -14.65 3.70 5.98
C ASN A 65 -13.36 3.03 6.49
N HIS A 66 -13.47 1.85 7.11
CA HIS A 66 -12.36 1.17 7.75
C HIS A 66 -11.14 1.00 6.83
N ARG A 67 -11.36 0.56 5.58
CA ARG A 67 -10.29 0.36 4.59
C ARG A 67 -9.59 1.65 4.19
N SER A 68 -10.29 2.77 4.15
CA SER A 68 -9.71 4.06 3.81
C SER A 68 -8.65 4.51 4.81
N TYR A 69 -8.84 4.20 6.09
CA TYR A 69 -7.89 4.53 7.15
C TYR A 69 -6.66 3.61 7.18
N GLN A 70 -6.76 2.44 6.59
CA GLN A 70 -5.66 1.49 6.52
C GLN A 70 -4.79 1.67 5.27
N TYR A 71 -5.13 2.60 4.39
CA TYR A 71 -4.42 2.83 3.12
C TYR A 71 -4.24 1.54 2.31
N GLN A 72 -5.31 0.75 2.21
CA GLN A 72 -5.30 -0.48 1.43
C GLN A 72 -5.23 -0.17 -0.05
N ASP A 73 -4.40 -0.91 -0.79
CA ASP A 73 -4.33 -0.79 -2.24
C ASP A 73 -5.61 -1.29 -2.92
N LEU A 74 -6.29 -2.29 -2.33
CA LEU A 74 -7.59 -2.76 -2.80
C LEU A 74 -8.70 -1.87 -2.23
N THR A 75 -9.42 -1.18 -3.10
CA THR A 75 -10.53 -0.31 -2.73
C THR A 75 -11.83 -1.09 -2.49
N THR A 76 -12.81 -0.47 -1.83
CA THR A 76 -14.14 -1.06 -1.65
C THR A 76 -14.91 -1.26 -2.97
N ARG A 77 -14.45 -0.63 -4.06
CA ARG A 77 -15.01 -0.77 -5.42
C ARG A 77 -14.38 -1.93 -6.21
N GLY A 78 -13.46 -2.67 -5.59
CA GLY A 78 -12.74 -3.75 -6.27
C GLY A 78 -11.62 -3.29 -7.21
N THR A 79 -11.19 -2.03 -7.11
CA THR A 79 -10.07 -1.50 -7.88
C THR A 79 -8.80 -1.48 -7.03
N VAL A 80 -7.65 -1.65 -7.70
CA VAL A 80 -6.34 -1.47 -7.06
C VAL A 80 -5.91 -0.01 -7.20
N GLU A 81 -5.52 0.62 -6.09
CA GLU A 81 -5.07 2.00 -6.03
C GLU A 81 -3.61 2.07 -5.58
N PHE A 82 -2.73 2.58 -6.44
CA PHE A 82 -1.32 2.78 -6.13
C PHE A 82 -1.08 4.15 -5.50
N ARG A 83 -0.93 4.20 -4.18
CA ARG A 83 -0.76 5.44 -3.40
C ARG A 83 0.69 5.78 -3.06
N SER A 84 1.62 4.89 -3.33
CA SER A 84 3.03 5.04 -2.94
C SER A 84 3.84 5.93 -3.89
N VAL A 85 3.22 6.42 -4.96
CA VAL A 85 3.91 7.18 -6.00
C VAL A 85 4.15 8.62 -5.56
N CYS A 86 5.39 9.08 -5.65
CA CYS A 86 5.76 10.48 -5.43
C CYS A 86 5.34 11.36 -6.61
N THR A 87 5.15 12.66 -6.34
CA THR A 87 5.01 13.67 -7.39
C THR A 87 6.21 13.62 -8.33
N GLN A 88 5.94 13.58 -9.62
CA GLN A 88 6.96 13.54 -10.68
C GLN A 88 7.08 14.91 -11.36
N PRO A 89 8.23 15.24 -11.97
CA PRO A 89 8.33 16.34 -12.91
C PRO A 89 7.30 16.23 -14.02
N PHE A 90 6.87 17.34 -14.59
CA PHE A 90 5.76 17.37 -15.57
C PHE A 90 6.00 16.44 -16.77
N ASP A 91 7.22 16.41 -17.30
CA ASP A 91 7.65 15.53 -18.40
C ASP A 91 7.73 14.05 -18.02
N LYS A 92 7.67 13.72 -16.72
CA LYS A 92 7.70 12.37 -16.16
C LYS A 92 6.38 11.93 -15.54
N THR A 93 5.32 12.71 -15.67
CA THR A 93 4.03 12.48 -15.00
C THR A 93 3.47 11.09 -15.26
N PHE A 94 3.62 10.58 -16.49
CA PHE A 94 3.09 9.26 -16.87
C PHE A 94 4.02 8.09 -16.53
N ALA A 95 5.26 8.33 -16.10
CA ALA A 95 6.22 7.27 -15.82
C ALA A 95 5.69 6.27 -14.76
N SER A 96 5.05 6.78 -13.72
CA SER A 96 4.48 5.96 -12.65
C SER A 96 3.32 5.10 -13.13
N ALA A 97 2.42 5.67 -13.94
CA ALA A 97 1.30 4.93 -14.51
C ALA A 97 1.79 3.84 -15.46
N ALA A 98 2.75 4.16 -16.34
CA ALA A 98 3.37 3.21 -17.24
C ALA A 98 4.07 2.07 -16.48
N PHE A 99 4.81 2.39 -15.40
CA PHE A 99 5.46 1.39 -14.56
C PHE A 99 4.44 0.40 -13.98
N HIS A 100 3.38 0.88 -13.34
CA HIS A 100 2.39 0.01 -12.73
C HIS A 100 1.60 -0.80 -13.77
N LEU A 101 1.25 -0.19 -14.89
CA LEU A 101 0.62 -0.90 -15.99
C LEU A 101 1.52 -2.02 -16.53
N GLY A 102 2.79 -1.72 -16.78
CA GLY A 102 3.75 -2.72 -17.25
C GLY A 102 3.97 -3.88 -16.28
N ILE A 103 3.99 -3.62 -14.97
CA ILE A 103 4.02 -4.66 -13.93
C ILE A 103 2.77 -5.54 -14.01
N LEU A 104 1.58 -4.96 -14.14
CA LEU A 104 0.32 -5.70 -14.23
C LEU A 104 0.24 -6.56 -15.50
N GLU A 105 0.68 -6.04 -16.64
CA GLU A 105 0.69 -6.78 -17.91
C GLU A 105 1.72 -7.93 -17.94
N ASN A 106 2.70 -7.90 -17.04
CA ASN A 106 3.74 -8.93 -16.93
C ASN A 106 3.73 -9.62 -15.56
N LEU A 107 2.55 -9.74 -14.94
CA LEU A 107 2.38 -10.09 -13.54
C LEU A 107 3.04 -11.43 -13.17
N GLU A 108 2.91 -12.46 -14.01
CA GLU A 108 3.48 -13.79 -13.72
C GLU A 108 5.00 -13.77 -13.65
N ASN A 109 5.68 -13.07 -14.57
CA ASN A 109 7.14 -12.93 -14.53
C ASN A 109 7.59 -12.06 -13.35
N VAL A 110 6.83 -11.00 -13.03
CA VAL A 110 7.11 -10.17 -11.85
C VAL A 110 6.98 -11.00 -10.57
N LYS A 111 5.94 -11.81 -10.46
CA LYS A 111 5.72 -12.71 -9.32
C LYS A 111 6.86 -13.71 -9.18
N ALA A 112 7.25 -14.36 -10.27
CA ALA A 112 8.38 -15.30 -10.29
C ALA A 112 9.68 -14.60 -9.86
N TYR A 113 9.97 -13.42 -10.41
CA TYR A 113 11.15 -12.64 -10.01
C TYR A 113 11.12 -12.29 -8.51
N LEU A 114 9.99 -11.80 -7.99
CA LEU A 114 9.88 -11.39 -6.59
C LEU A 114 10.03 -12.57 -5.62
N GLN A 115 9.69 -13.80 -6.02
CA GLN A 115 9.89 -14.99 -5.20
C GLN A 115 11.38 -15.22 -4.91
N ASP A 116 12.24 -15.06 -5.91
CA ASP A 116 13.66 -15.41 -5.85
C ASP A 116 14.59 -14.20 -5.95
N ALA A 117 14.07 -12.97 -5.86
CA ALA A 117 14.86 -11.76 -6.01
C ALA A 117 16.02 -11.70 -5.02
N PRO A 118 17.27 -11.50 -5.48
CA PRO A 118 18.45 -11.40 -4.62
C PRO A 118 18.28 -10.36 -3.52
N PHE A 119 17.61 -9.26 -3.83
CA PHE A 119 17.28 -8.21 -2.88
C PHE A 119 16.58 -8.74 -1.63
N PHE A 120 15.58 -9.63 -1.76
CA PHE A 120 14.88 -10.20 -0.62
C PHE A 120 15.65 -11.34 0.06
N GLN A 121 16.56 -11.98 -0.63
CA GLN A 121 17.46 -12.97 -0.02
C GLN A 121 18.44 -12.29 0.95
N GLU A 122 18.94 -11.10 0.60
CA GLU A 122 19.87 -10.33 1.41
C GLU A 122 19.18 -9.47 2.48
N GLU A 123 18.09 -8.80 2.12
CA GLU A 123 17.43 -7.80 2.95
C GLU A 123 16.24 -8.34 3.76
N GLY A 124 15.78 -9.56 3.43
CA GLY A 124 14.59 -10.16 4.04
C GLY A 124 13.28 -9.58 3.52
N ARG A 125 12.16 -10.01 4.11
CA ARG A 125 10.79 -9.61 3.69
C ARG A 125 10.01 -8.87 4.79
N ASP A 126 10.71 -8.26 5.74
CA ASP A 126 10.06 -7.30 6.64
C ASP A 126 9.89 -5.96 5.92
N TYR A 127 8.79 -5.83 5.18
CA TYR A 127 8.50 -4.62 4.39
C TYR A 127 8.47 -3.34 5.22
N LYS A 128 8.14 -3.42 6.50
CA LYS A 128 8.17 -2.26 7.41
C LYS A 128 9.61 -1.84 7.71
N ALA A 129 10.49 -2.81 7.95
CA ALA A 129 11.92 -2.56 8.14
C ALA A 129 12.56 -2.05 6.83
N LEU A 130 12.26 -2.68 5.69
CA LEU A 130 12.73 -2.27 4.36
C LEU A 130 12.33 -0.83 4.04
N ARG A 131 11.06 -0.48 4.26
CA ARG A 131 10.60 0.89 4.06
C ARG A 131 11.39 1.88 4.93
N ARG A 132 11.64 1.57 6.20
CA ARG A 132 12.44 2.43 7.09
C ARG A 132 13.88 2.54 6.65
N LYS A 133 14.48 1.42 6.19
CA LYS A 133 15.86 1.37 5.73
C LYS A 133 16.06 2.22 4.49
N PHE A 134 15.27 1.99 3.45
CA PHE A 134 15.45 2.60 2.12
C PHE A 134 14.76 3.96 1.93
N SER A 135 14.02 4.47 2.92
CA SER A 135 13.48 5.84 2.91
C SER A 135 14.34 6.87 3.66
N LYS A 136 15.53 6.49 4.11
CA LYS A 136 16.49 7.42 4.71
C LYS A 136 16.99 8.42 3.67
N LYS A 137 17.35 9.61 4.14
CA LYS A 137 17.94 10.65 3.30
C LYS A 137 19.29 10.21 2.71
N GLU A 138 20.07 9.48 3.49
CA GLU A 138 21.39 8.99 3.12
C GLU A 138 21.43 7.47 3.23
N LEU A 139 21.77 6.85 2.12
CA LEU A 139 22.02 5.42 2.02
C LEU A 139 23.51 5.17 1.83
N SER A 140 24.05 4.08 2.38
CA SER A 140 25.41 3.61 2.09
C SER A 140 25.55 3.25 0.60
N ALA A 141 26.78 3.09 0.13
CA ALA A 141 27.02 2.68 -1.26
C ALA A 141 26.38 1.32 -1.57
N SER A 142 26.50 0.37 -0.65
CA SER A 142 25.90 -0.97 -0.79
C SER A 142 24.36 -0.90 -0.80
N GLU A 143 23.74 -0.13 0.10
CA GLU A 143 22.27 0.04 0.12
C GLU A 143 21.75 0.66 -1.17
N ARG A 144 22.49 1.64 -1.74
CA ARG A 144 22.13 2.23 -3.04
C ARG A 144 22.23 1.23 -4.17
N GLU A 145 23.28 0.43 -4.21
CA GLU A 145 23.49 -0.60 -5.23
C GLU A 145 22.36 -1.65 -5.17
N HIS A 146 22.04 -2.17 -3.99
CA HIS A 146 20.99 -3.16 -3.81
C HIS A 146 19.63 -2.66 -4.30
N ILE A 147 19.21 -1.44 -3.90
CA ILE A 147 17.92 -0.90 -4.32
C ILE A 147 17.92 -0.52 -5.80
N TYR A 148 19.06 -0.08 -6.34
CA TYR A 148 19.22 0.26 -7.75
C TYR A 148 19.01 -0.98 -8.64
N GLU A 149 19.72 -2.09 -8.38
CA GLU A 149 19.60 -3.32 -9.16
C GLU A 149 18.21 -3.95 -9.05
N PHE A 150 17.60 -3.89 -7.86
CA PHE A 150 16.21 -4.32 -7.66
C PHE A 150 15.24 -3.49 -8.49
N THR A 151 15.35 -2.17 -8.43
CA THR A 151 14.47 -1.25 -9.18
C THR A 151 14.67 -1.39 -10.69
N LYS A 152 15.90 -1.54 -11.15
CA LYS A 152 16.26 -1.77 -12.55
C LYS A 152 15.60 -3.04 -13.09
N SER A 153 15.65 -4.14 -12.33
CA SER A 153 14.99 -5.40 -12.70
C SER A 153 13.49 -5.23 -12.84
N LEU A 154 12.85 -4.53 -11.90
CA LEU A 154 11.41 -4.23 -11.97
C LEU A 154 11.06 -3.35 -13.17
N LEU A 155 11.89 -2.35 -13.50
CA LEU A 155 11.70 -1.50 -14.69
C LEU A 155 11.82 -2.29 -15.98
N GLN A 156 12.74 -3.27 -16.05
CA GLN A 156 12.87 -4.16 -17.22
C GLN A 156 11.63 -5.04 -17.39
N LEU A 157 11.11 -5.59 -16.28
CA LEU A 157 9.88 -6.39 -16.30
C LEU A 157 8.66 -5.54 -16.72
N ALA A 158 8.54 -4.31 -16.19
CA ALA A 158 7.49 -3.39 -16.59
C ALA A 158 7.59 -3.03 -18.08
N ARG A 159 8.80 -2.74 -18.58
CA ARG A 159 9.04 -2.47 -20.00
C ARG A 159 8.63 -3.65 -20.89
N ALA A 160 8.97 -4.88 -20.48
CA ALA A 160 8.56 -6.08 -21.22
C ALA A 160 7.03 -6.22 -21.30
N GLY A 161 6.31 -5.94 -20.22
CA GLY A 161 4.85 -5.93 -20.20
C GLY A 161 4.26 -4.90 -21.15
N LEU A 162 4.79 -3.67 -21.18
CA LEU A 162 4.32 -2.62 -22.08
C LEU A 162 4.64 -2.93 -23.55
N LEU A 163 5.83 -3.45 -23.85
CA LEU A 163 6.20 -3.86 -25.19
C LEU A 163 5.27 -4.94 -25.75
N ALA A 164 4.81 -5.87 -24.92
CA ALA A 164 3.86 -6.90 -25.34
C ALA A 164 2.51 -6.31 -25.78
N ARG A 165 2.13 -5.12 -25.30
CA ARG A 165 0.91 -4.40 -25.69
C ARG A 165 1.03 -3.75 -27.07
N GLN A 166 2.23 -3.45 -27.55
CA GLN A 166 2.51 -2.80 -28.85
C GLN A 166 1.82 -1.42 -29.00
N LEU A 167 1.66 -0.66 -27.91
CA LEU A 167 1.01 0.66 -27.89
C LEU A 167 2.00 1.83 -27.71
N GLY A 168 3.31 1.55 -27.58
CA GLY A 168 4.36 2.57 -27.42
C GLY A 168 4.44 3.18 -26.01
N GLU A 169 3.72 2.61 -25.05
CA GLU A 169 3.64 3.14 -23.68
C GLU A 169 4.97 3.02 -22.92
N GLU A 170 5.86 2.11 -23.36
CA GLU A 170 7.22 1.94 -22.81
C GLU A 170 8.10 3.19 -22.95
N ALA A 171 7.72 4.12 -23.84
CA ALA A 171 8.40 5.39 -24.00
C ALA A 171 8.27 6.32 -22.78
N TYR A 172 7.26 6.09 -21.95
CA TYR A 172 7.08 6.84 -20.69
C TYR A 172 7.96 6.33 -19.55
N LEU A 173 8.54 5.14 -19.66
CA LEU A 173 9.47 4.64 -18.64
C LEU A 173 10.83 5.35 -18.73
N PRO A 174 11.53 5.55 -17.58
CA PRO A 174 12.89 6.04 -17.59
C PRO A 174 13.79 5.16 -18.46
N THR A 175 14.74 5.76 -19.13
CA THR A 175 15.88 5.04 -19.74
C THR A 175 16.75 4.46 -18.63
N LEU A 176 17.09 3.19 -18.78
CA LEU A 176 17.96 2.46 -17.85
C LEU A 176 19.42 2.77 -18.15
#